data_98ba766f7b94082972f9d7d1fc8449ae
#
_entry.id   98ba766f7b94082972f9d7d1fc8449ae
#
_cell.length_a   1.000
_cell.length_b   1.000
_cell.length_c   1.000
_cell.angle_alpha   90.00
_cell.angle_beta   90.00
_cell.angle_gamma   90.00
#
_symmetry.space_group_name_H-M   'P 1'
#
loop_
_entity.id
_entity.type
_entity.pdbx_description
1 polymer ?
#
loop_
_entity_poly.entity_id
_entity_poly.type
_entity_poly.pdbx_seq_one_letter_code
_entity_poly.pdbx_strand_id
1 'polypeptide(L)'
;MARGKGGLGRGLDSLFEDAAPVFESGAKVDTLPLREIEPDPEQPRKTFDEQALGELAASIAEHGLLQPIAVRPRPRGGYSIVAGECRWRACRMAGLNDVPVVIKEVSDEQAMELALVENLQREDLDPVEEATGIRELMTRCGLTQEQAAQKLGKSRSALANSLRLLNLPENVLELLKSGFINIGHAKVILSLPTPELQEQAAQIIADNQLNVRQAEALCKKLAKPAKEPREPKPRGTLPVEVEESLKQVLGSEVNVAYHDGKGRLTVHFYSDEQLRAFANLLGQYQNEE
;
A
#
# COMPACT_ATOMS: atom_id res chain seq x y z
N MET A 1 -17.03 31.54 -23.99
CA MET A 1 -17.25 32.06 -22.60
C MET A 1 -17.74 30.86 -21.74
N ALA A 2 -16.86 30.20 -21.06
CA ALA A 2 -17.18 29.09 -20.15
C ALA A 2 -17.17 29.63 -18.72
N ARG A 3 -18.33 29.60 -18.06
CA ARG A 3 -18.50 29.96 -16.66
C ARG A 3 -17.90 28.87 -15.78
N GLY A 4 -16.89 29.22 -14.98
CA GLY A 4 -16.36 28.38 -13.92
C GLY A 4 -17.43 28.08 -12.86
N LYS A 5 -17.71 26.81 -12.60
CA LYS A 5 -18.48 26.35 -11.44
C LYS A 5 -17.61 26.45 -10.21
N GLY A 6 -18.01 27.33 -9.29
CA GLY A 6 -17.35 27.55 -8.00
C GLY A 6 -17.40 26.33 -7.11
N GLY A 7 -16.27 26.08 -6.44
CA GLY A 7 -16.01 24.92 -5.58
C GLY A 7 -16.57 25.04 -4.16
N LEU A 8 -17.85 25.40 -3.96
CA LEU A 8 -18.50 25.45 -2.63
C LEU A 8 -19.22 24.12 -2.26
N GLY A 9 -19.36 23.16 -3.17
CA GLY A 9 -20.15 21.95 -2.92
C GLY A 9 -19.38 20.77 -2.28
N ARG A 10 -18.05 20.73 -2.38
CA ARG A 10 -17.26 19.55 -1.93
C ARG A 10 -17.00 19.48 -0.42
N GLY A 11 -16.97 20.61 0.27
CA GLY A 11 -16.74 20.66 1.72
C GLY A 11 -17.98 20.32 2.56
N LEU A 12 -19.18 20.58 2.01
CA LEU A 12 -20.44 20.29 2.72
C LEU A 12 -20.88 18.84 2.54
N ASP A 13 -20.66 18.23 1.37
CA ASP A 13 -21.04 16.81 1.14
C ASP A 13 -20.28 15.85 2.06
N SER A 14 -18.97 16.08 2.33
CA SER A 14 -18.18 15.26 3.25
C SER A 14 -18.64 15.35 4.72
N LEU A 15 -19.35 16.42 5.09
CA LEU A 15 -19.91 16.59 6.44
C LEU A 15 -21.28 15.92 6.60
N PHE A 16 -21.97 15.63 5.48
CA PHE A 16 -23.26 14.95 5.48
C PHE A 16 -23.14 13.43 5.34
N GLU A 17 -22.02 12.90 4.84
CA GLU A 17 -21.80 11.47 4.63
C GLU A 17 -21.44 10.69 5.91
N ASP A 18 -20.93 11.37 6.95
CA ASP A 18 -20.52 10.75 8.23
C ASP A 18 -21.68 10.14 9.07
N ALA A 19 -22.92 10.10 8.58
CA ALA A 19 -24.05 9.73 9.44
C ALA A 19 -25.06 8.74 8.85
N ALA A 20 -24.88 8.23 7.65
CA ALA A 20 -25.90 7.40 6.98
C ALA A 20 -26.21 6.04 7.63
N PRO A 21 -25.28 5.29 8.25
CA PRO A 21 -25.59 3.95 8.78
C PRO A 21 -26.03 3.92 10.25
N VAL A 22 -25.95 5.04 11.00
CA VAL A 22 -26.20 5.02 12.45
C VAL A 22 -27.69 5.29 12.80
N PHE A 23 -28.46 5.84 11.87
CA PHE A 23 -29.86 6.19 12.12
C PHE A 23 -30.80 5.25 11.38
N GLU A 24 -31.34 4.25 12.08
CA GLU A 24 -32.52 3.53 11.61
C GLU A 24 -33.69 4.51 11.47
N SER A 25 -34.40 4.44 10.34
CA SER A 25 -35.60 5.22 10.09
C SER A 25 -36.65 4.95 11.18
N GLY A 26 -36.81 5.87 12.14
CA GLY A 26 -37.75 5.72 13.25
C GLY A 26 -37.13 5.86 14.66
N ALA A 27 -35.81 6.09 14.78
CA ALA A 27 -35.21 6.35 16.08
C ALA A 27 -35.78 7.62 16.71
N LYS A 28 -36.22 7.53 17.98
CA LYS A 28 -36.74 8.67 18.74
C LYS A 28 -35.63 9.67 19.00
N VAL A 29 -35.80 10.88 18.53
CA VAL A 29 -34.88 12.01 18.79
C VAL A 29 -35.35 12.70 20.08
N ASP A 30 -34.47 12.68 21.09
CA ASP A 30 -34.66 13.40 22.34
C ASP A 30 -33.77 14.66 22.36
N THR A 31 -34.03 15.61 23.26
CA THR A 31 -33.17 16.77 23.48
C THR A 31 -32.52 16.68 24.82
N LEU A 32 -31.18 16.79 24.88
CA LEU A 32 -30.42 16.74 26.12
C LEU A 32 -29.55 17.98 26.30
N PRO A 33 -29.35 18.41 27.56
CA PRO A 33 -28.36 19.43 27.88
C PRO A 33 -26.94 18.99 27.47
N LEU A 34 -26.22 19.84 26.75
CA LEU A 34 -24.89 19.56 26.25
C LEU A 34 -23.89 19.22 27.37
N ARG A 35 -24.10 19.78 28.56
CA ARG A 35 -23.30 19.51 29.77
C ARG A 35 -23.43 18.10 30.32
N GLU A 36 -24.50 17.39 29.96
CA GLU A 36 -24.73 15.99 30.39
C GLU A 36 -24.10 14.97 29.44
N ILE A 37 -23.54 15.45 28.32
CA ILE A 37 -22.94 14.63 27.28
C ILE A 37 -21.43 14.79 27.34
N GLU A 38 -20.71 13.68 27.49
CA GLU A 38 -19.25 13.66 27.53
C GLU A 38 -18.67 12.77 26.43
N PRO A 39 -17.53 13.17 25.84
CA PRO A 39 -16.82 12.30 24.91
C PRO A 39 -16.35 11.03 25.62
N ASP A 40 -16.31 9.91 24.88
CA ASP A 40 -15.78 8.67 25.40
C ASP A 40 -14.24 8.73 25.36
N PRO A 41 -13.53 8.50 26.49
CA PRO A 41 -12.06 8.52 26.55
C PRO A 41 -11.38 7.50 25.62
N GLU A 42 -12.09 6.43 25.27
CA GLU A 42 -11.60 5.36 24.42
C GLU A 42 -11.87 5.57 22.92
N GLN A 43 -12.41 6.73 22.53
CA GLN A 43 -12.65 7.09 21.14
C GLN A 43 -11.35 7.00 20.30
N PRO A 44 -11.37 6.35 19.15
CA PRO A 44 -10.18 6.14 18.31
C PRO A 44 -9.67 7.43 17.66
N ARG A 45 -10.55 8.41 17.42
CA ARG A 45 -10.18 9.69 16.78
C ARG A 45 -9.59 10.67 17.82
N LYS A 46 -8.29 10.97 17.69
CA LYS A 46 -7.57 11.90 18.59
C LYS A 46 -7.25 13.25 17.94
N THR A 47 -7.24 13.33 16.63
CA THR A 47 -6.90 14.54 15.89
C THR A 47 -8.15 15.12 15.20
N PHE A 48 -8.37 16.42 15.38
CA PHE A 48 -9.47 17.16 14.81
C PHE A 48 -8.92 18.39 14.09
N ASP A 49 -9.39 18.65 12.90
CA ASP A 49 -9.06 19.85 12.15
C ASP A 49 -9.83 21.04 12.76
N GLU A 50 -9.10 21.99 13.32
CA GLU A 50 -9.69 23.18 13.98
C GLU A 50 -10.43 24.07 12.99
N GLN A 51 -9.96 24.16 11.73
CA GLN A 51 -10.63 24.96 10.71
C GLN A 51 -11.97 24.34 10.33
N ALA A 52 -12.00 23.04 10.05
CA ALA A 52 -13.24 22.32 9.74
C ALA A 52 -14.25 22.36 10.91
N LEU A 53 -13.77 22.28 12.15
CA LEU A 53 -14.61 22.44 13.34
C LEU A 53 -15.19 23.86 13.45
N GLY A 54 -14.43 24.89 13.12
CA GLY A 54 -14.88 26.28 13.11
C GLY A 54 -15.99 26.52 12.07
N GLU A 55 -15.83 26.00 10.88
CA GLU A 55 -16.82 26.08 9.80
C GLU A 55 -18.14 25.37 10.19
N LEU A 56 -18.01 24.16 10.79
CA LEU A 56 -19.16 23.42 11.30
C LEU A 56 -19.85 24.16 12.44
N ALA A 57 -19.12 24.78 13.37
CA ALA A 57 -19.67 25.55 14.47
C ALA A 57 -20.44 26.77 13.97
N ALA A 58 -19.92 27.47 12.95
CA ALA A 58 -20.63 28.61 12.32
C ALA A 58 -21.94 28.16 11.66
N SER A 59 -21.92 27.04 10.93
CA SER A 59 -23.13 26.47 10.32
C SER A 59 -24.16 26.05 11.36
N ILE A 60 -23.71 25.43 12.47
CA ILE A 60 -24.61 25.03 13.57
C ILE A 60 -25.18 26.24 14.31
N ALA A 61 -24.44 27.32 14.45
CA ALA A 61 -24.95 28.57 15.08
C ALA A 61 -26.05 29.20 14.24
N GLU A 62 -26.00 29.10 12.90
CA GLU A 62 -27.00 29.68 11.97
C GLU A 62 -28.24 28.79 11.79
N HIS A 63 -28.03 27.47 11.64
CA HIS A 63 -29.09 26.55 11.22
C HIS A 63 -29.48 25.51 12.30
N GLY A 64 -28.80 25.51 13.43
CA GLY A 64 -28.96 24.49 14.45
C GLY A 64 -28.28 23.16 14.05
N LEU A 65 -28.32 22.18 14.95
CA LEU A 65 -27.82 20.85 14.69
C LEU A 65 -28.88 20.01 13.94
N LEU A 66 -28.68 19.81 12.64
CA LEU A 66 -29.62 19.05 11.79
C LEU A 66 -29.56 17.56 12.03
N GLN A 67 -28.37 17.03 12.29
CA GLN A 67 -28.18 15.60 12.57
C GLN A 67 -27.92 15.37 14.05
N PRO A 68 -28.76 14.57 14.75
CA PRO A 68 -28.59 14.34 16.19
C PRO A 68 -27.28 13.63 16.51
N ILE A 69 -26.81 13.79 17.75
CA ILE A 69 -25.66 13.09 18.31
C ILE A 69 -26.14 11.74 18.84
N ALA A 70 -25.44 10.64 18.50
CA ALA A 70 -25.75 9.34 19.11
C ALA A 70 -25.06 9.22 20.46
N VAL A 71 -25.85 8.97 21.49
CA VAL A 71 -25.38 8.86 22.89
C VAL A 71 -25.88 7.59 23.56
N ARG A 72 -25.20 7.16 24.61
CA ARG A 72 -25.62 6.08 25.48
C ARG A 72 -25.64 6.52 26.95
N PRO A 73 -26.56 5.99 27.78
CA PRO A 73 -26.56 6.31 29.19
C PRO A 73 -25.31 5.75 29.89
N ARG A 74 -24.79 6.48 30.87
CA ARG A 74 -23.64 6.08 31.70
C ARG A 74 -24.11 5.50 33.04
N PRO A 75 -23.44 4.50 33.58
CA PRO A 75 -23.82 3.88 34.87
C PRO A 75 -23.86 4.88 36.06
N ARG A 76 -23.05 5.95 35.94
CA ARG A 76 -22.94 7.00 36.99
C ARG A 76 -23.79 8.23 36.72
N GLY A 77 -24.70 8.18 35.75
CA GLY A 77 -25.50 9.31 35.26
C GLY A 77 -24.83 10.08 34.13
N GLY A 78 -25.63 10.82 33.38
CA GLY A 78 -25.20 11.47 32.12
C GLY A 78 -25.08 10.51 30.97
N TYR A 79 -24.52 11.00 29.86
CA TYR A 79 -24.44 10.29 28.60
C TYR A 79 -23.02 10.32 28.05
N SER A 80 -22.65 9.26 27.34
CA SER A 80 -21.38 9.16 26.60
C SER A 80 -21.66 9.19 25.11
N ILE A 81 -20.84 9.88 24.34
CA ILE A 81 -20.96 9.95 22.89
C ILE A 81 -20.60 8.59 22.29
N VAL A 82 -21.47 8.02 21.47
CA VAL A 82 -21.23 6.85 20.64
C VAL A 82 -20.73 7.27 19.26
N ALA A 83 -21.40 8.28 18.66
CA ALA A 83 -21.07 8.84 17.35
C ALA A 83 -21.43 10.33 17.26
N GLY A 84 -20.62 11.11 16.54
CA GLY A 84 -20.83 12.53 16.32
C GLY A 84 -20.03 13.45 17.24
N GLU A 85 -18.82 13.10 17.64
CA GLU A 85 -17.96 13.93 18.51
C GLU A 85 -17.63 15.29 17.86
N CYS A 86 -17.38 15.35 16.55
CA CYS A 86 -17.16 16.62 15.84
C CYS A 86 -18.37 17.55 15.99
N ARG A 87 -19.58 17.01 15.86
CA ARG A 87 -20.83 17.76 16.04
C ARG A 87 -20.99 18.25 17.47
N TRP A 88 -20.68 17.43 18.45
CA TRP A 88 -20.69 17.83 19.88
C TRP A 88 -19.70 18.96 20.16
N ARG A 89 -18.47 18.86 19.66
CA ARG A 89 -17.45 19.92 19.79
C ARG A 89 -17.88 21.20 19.10
N ALA A 90 -18.42 21.12 17.91
CA ALA A 90 -18.93 22.28 17.16
C ALA A 90 -20.13 22.91 17.86
N CYS A 91 -21.07 22.14 18.43
CA CYS A 91 -22.16 22.66 19.26
C CYS A 91 -21.67 23.43 20.49
N ARG A 92 -20.62 22.91 21.13
CA ARG A 92 -19.95 23.56 22.28
C ARG A 92 -19.31 24.91 21.87
N MET A 93 -18.65 24.94 20.71
CA MET A 93 -18.06 26.16 20.15
C MET A 93 -19.15 27.19 19.74
N ALA A 94 -20.26 26.69 19.21
CA ALA A 94 -21.41 27.51 18.85
C ALA A 94 -22.24 28.01 20.07
N GLY A 95 -21.90 27.54 21.30
CA GLY A 95 -22.58 27.99 22.53
C GLY A 95 -23.99 27.44 22.73
N LEU A 96 -24.33 26.30 22.12
CA LEU A 96 -25.62 25.64 22.32
C LEU A 96 -25.73 25.05 23.72
N ASN A 97 -26.89 25.22 24.37
CA ASN A 97 -27.15 24.62 25.69
C ASN A 97 -27.76 23.23 25.56
N ASP A 98 -28.64 23.03 24.60
CA ASP A 98 -29.36 21.79 24.38
C ASP A 98 -29.15 21.31 22.93
N VAL A 99 -29.04 20.00 22.74
CA VAL A 99 -28.78 19.39 21.42
C VAL A 99 -29.68 18.20 21.17
N PRO A 100 -30.12 17.99 19.92
CA PRO A 100 -30.87 16.80 19.56
C PRO A 100 -29.92 15.55 19.63
N VAL A 101 -30.42 14.48 20.26
CA VAL A 101 -29.68 13.23 20.45
C VAL A 101 -30.55 12.02 20.10
N VAL A 102 -29.89 10.94 19.76
CA VAL A 102 -30.52 9.60 19.71
C VAL A 102 -29.88 8.77 20.83
N ILE A 103 -30.69 8.35 21.78
CA ILE A 103 -30.26 7.50 22.89
C ILE A 103 -30.25 6.06 22.41
N LYS A 104 -29.07 5.42 22.44
CA LYS A 104 -28.88 4.00 22.13
C LYS A 104 -28.57 3.22 23.39
N GLU A 105 -29.40 2.21 23.67
CA GLU A 105 -29.13 1.23 24.71
C GLU A 105 -28.18 0.18 24.16
N VAL A 106 -26.89 0.50 24.11
CA VAL A 106 -25.83 -0.38 23.61
C VAL A 106 -24.83 -0.68 24.72
N SER A 107 -24.32 -1.91 24.75
CA SER A 107 -23.23 -2.27 25.66
C SER A 107 -21.95 -1.50 25.31
N ASP A 108 -20.97 -1.47 26.25
CA ASP A 108 -19.66 -0.85 26.00
C ASP A 108 -18.97 -1.44 24.76
N GLU A 109 -19.05 -2.76 24.57
CA GLU A 109 -18.51 -3.48 23.41
C GLU A 109 -19.18 -3.06 22.09
N GLN A 110 -20.51 -2.95 22.10
CA GLN A 110 -21.27 -2.51 20.92
C GLN A 110 -21.00 -1.04 20.58
N ALA A 111 -20.87 -0.18 21.60
CA ALA A 111 -20.55 1.24 21.40
C ALA A 111 -19.15 1.39 20.79
N MET A 112 -18.18 0.65 21.30
CA MET A 112 -16.81 0.61 20.76
C MET A 112 -16.80 0.09 19.31
N GLU A 113 -17.52 -0.98 19.02
CA GLU A 113 -17.67 -1.52 17.67
C GLU A 113 -18.23 -0.47 16.69
N LEU A 114 -19.32 0.19 17.08
CA LEU A 114 -19.94 1.24 16.26
C LEU A 114 -18.98 2.39 15.98
N ALA A 115 -18.23 2.84 16.99
CA ALA A 115 -17.27 3.92 16.84
C ALA A 115 -16.09 3.53 15.91
N LEU A 116 -15.61 2.29 15.99
CA LEU A 116 -14.56 1.79 15.09
C LEU A 116 -15.06 1.64 13.66
N VAL A 117 -16.27 1.14 13.46
CA VAL A 117 -16.89 1.01 12.13
C VAL A 117 -17.11 2.38 11.50
N GLU A 118 -17.67 3.36 12.26
CA GLU A 118 -17.85 4.73 11.78
C GLU A 118 -16.51 5.34 11.34
N ASN A 119 -15.47 5.25 12.17
CA ASN A 119 -14.16 5.78 11.83
C ASN A 119 -13.55 5.13 10.58
N LEU A 120 -13.83 3.83 10.34
CA LEU A 120 -13.36 3.12 9.15
C LEU A 120 -14.18 3.40 7.87
N GLN A 121 -15.33 4.02 7.98
CA GLN A 121 -16.17 4.42 6.85
C GLN A 121 -15.83 5.83 6.34
N ARG A 122 -14.85 6.52 6.95
CA ARG A 122 -14.39 7.83 6.49
C ARG A 122 -13.69 7.71 5.13
N GLU A 123 -13.94 8.67 4.24
CA GLU A 123 -13.35 8.70 2.89
C GLU A 123 -11.89 9.16 2.86
N ASP A 124 -11.41 9.83 3.91
CA ASP A 124 -10.09 10.47 3.97
C ASP A 124 -8.99 9.59 4.60
N LEU A 125 -9.28 8.33 4.91
CA LEU A 125 -8.30 7.42 5.51
C LEU A 125 -7.19 7.03 4.52
N ASP A 126 -5.94 7.13 4.98
CA ASP A 126 -4.85 6.53 4.23
C ASP A 126 -4.91 4.97 4.31
N PRO A 127 -4.29 4.26 3.34
CA PRO A 127 -4.36 2.79 3.29
C PRO A 127 -3.78 2.08 4.53
N VAL A 128 -2.84 2.70 5.24
CA VAL A 128 -2.21 2.13 6.44
C VAL A 128 -3.10 2.38 7.66
N GLU A 129 -3.73 3.56 7.73
CA GLU A 129 -4.73 3.87 8.74
C GLU A 129 -5.94 2.94 8.62
N GLU A 130 -6.47 2.74 7.41
CA GLU A 130 -7.54 1.78 7.14
C GLU A 130 -7.17 0.38 7.62
N ALA A 131 -6.00 -0.12 7.21
CA ALA A 131 -5.55 -1.46 7.60
C ALA A 131 -5.36 -1.60 9.13
N THR A 132 -4.85 -0.55 9.78
CA THR A 132 -4.66 -0.52 11.23
C THR A 132 -6.00 -0.52 11.97
N GLY A 133 -6.96 0.29 11.53
CA GLY A 133 -8.30 0.33 12.10
C GLY A 133 -9.05 -1.00 11.91
N ILE A 134 -8.91 -1.66 10.75
CA ILE A 134 -9.49 -3.00 10.52
C ILE A 134 -8.90 -4.00 11.53
N ARG A 135 -7.59 -3.99 11.75
CA ARG A 135 -6.93 -4.87 12.72
C ARG A 135 -7.41 -4.59 14.15
N GLU A 136 -7.57 -3.32 14.49
CA GLU A 136 -8.09 -2.90 15.78
C GLU A 136 -9.54 -3.37 16.00
N LEU A 137 -10.41 -3.17 15.03
CA LEU A 137 -11.79 -3.66 15.04
C LEU A 137 -11.85 -5.18 15.27
N MET A 138 -11.06 -5.94 14.51
CA MET A 138 -11.00 -7.40 14.66
C MET A 138 -10.51 -7.82 16.05
N THR A 139 -9.47 -7.17 16.56
CA THR A 139 -8.84 -7.54 17.82
C THR A 139 -9.73 -7.19 19.03
N ARG A 140 -10.30 -5.98 19.04
CA ARG A 140 -11.12 -5.51 20.18
C ARG A 140 -12.49 -6.19 20.24
N CYS A 141 -13.09 -6.43 19.07
CA CYS A 141 -14.43 -7.03 18.98
C CYS A 141 -14.39 -8.56 18.77
N GLY A 142 -13.22 -9.20 18.73
CA GLY A 142 -13.08 -10.64 18.55
C GLY A 142 -13.59 -11.15 17.20
N LEU A 143 -13.57 -10.31 16.14
CA LEU A 143 -14.17 -10.62 14.85
C LEU A 143 -13.22 -11.41 13.95
N THR A 144 -13.78 -12.35 13.20
CA THR A 144 -13.09 -12.97 12.06
C THR A 144 -13.00 -12.00 10.88
N GLN A 145 -12.08 -12.25 9.93
CA GLN A 145 -11.98 -11.44 8.71
C GLN A 145 -13.27 -11.38 7.91
N GLU A 146 -14.05 -12.45 7.93
CA GLU A 146 -15.33 -12.51 7.23
C GLU A 146 -16.39 -11.63 7.90
N GLN A 147 -16.49 -11.68 9.22
CA GLN A 147 -17.42 -10.85 9.99
C GLN A 147 -17.05 -9.36 9.88
N ALA A 148 -15.76 -9.02 9.98
CA ALA A 148 -15.31 -7.65 9.81
C ALA A 148 -15.59 -7.13 8.39
N ALA A 149 -15.36 -7.95 7.36
CA ALA A 149 -15.66 -7.58 5.98
C ALA A 149 -17.17 -7.32 5.77
N GLN A 150 -18.03 -8.17 6.33
CA GLN A 150 -19.48 -7.98 6.27
C GLN A 150 -19.92 -6.68 6.94
N LYS A 151 -19.39 -6.38 8.14
CA LYS A 151 -19.70 -5.14 8.88
C LYS A 151 -19.25 -3.87 8.15
N LEU A 152 -18.13 -3.94 7.44
CA LEU A 152 -17.56 -2.83 6.66
C LEU A 152 -18.10 -2.73 5.24
N GLY A 153 -19.01 -3.63 4.81
CA GLY A 153 -19.51 -3.67 3.45
C GLY A 153 -18.45 -4.00 2.39
N LYS A 154 -17.34 -4.63 2.79
CA LYS A 154 -16.21 -4.98 1.93
C LYS A 154 -16.15 -6.47 1.64
N SER A 155 -15.48 -6.86 0.55
CA SER A 155 -15.21 -8.28 0.32
C SER A 155 -14.11 -8.78 1.28
N ARG A 156 -14.19 -10.05 1.70
CA ARG A 156 -13.14 -10.69 2.52
C ARG A 156 -11.75 -10.57 1.88
N SER A 157 -11.68 -10.68 0.55
CA SER A 157 -10.40 -10.56 -0.18
C SER A 157 -9.83 -9.13 -0.14
N ALA A 158 -10.68 -8.11 -0.21
CA ALA A 158 -10.26 -6.72 -0.08
C ALA A 158 -9.70 -6.47 1.33
N LEU A 159 -10.43 -6.91 2.36
CA LEU A 159 -9.99 -6.77 3.76
C LEU A 159 -8.67 -7.51 4.03
N ALA A 160 -8.54 -8.76 3.55
CA ALA A 160 -7.29 -9.50 3.68
C ALA A 160 -6.11 -8.80 2.99
N ASN A 161 -6.34 -8.16 1.85
CA ASN A 161 -5.31 -7.37 1.16
C ASN A 161 -4.92 -6.11 1.95
N SER A 162 -5.87 -5.39 2.54
CA SER A 162 -5.57 -4.25 3.42
C SER A 162 -4.74 -4.69 4.63
N LEU A 163 -5.12 -5.76 5.31
CA LEU A 163 -4.37 -6.29 6.45
C LEU A 163 -2.94 -6.73 6.09
N ARG A 164 -2.72 -7.27 4.88
CA ARG A 164 -1.38 -7.66 4.42
C ARG A 164 -0.42 -6.48 4.30
N LEU A 165 -0.91 -5.27 4.08
CA LEU A 165 -0.07 -4.06 4.02
C LEU A 165 0.72 -3.86 5.31
N LEU A 166 0.14 -4.23 6.45
CA LEU A 166 0.78 -4.11 7.77
C LEU A 166 1.96 -5.05 8.00
N ASN A 167 2.23 -5.97 7.05
CA ASN A 167 3.41 -6.83 7.07
C ASN A 167 4.62 -6.20 6.36
N LEU A 168 4.46 -5.02 5.76
CA LEU A 168 5.55 -4.27 5.16
C LEU A 168 6.43 -3.63 6.24
N PRO A 169 7.73 -3.46 5.98
CA PRO A 169 8.63 -2.67 6.84
C PRO A 169 8.13 -1.25 7.05
N GLU A 170 8.47 -0.67 8.20
CA GLU A 170 7.99 0.67 8.60
C GLU A 170 8.35 1.75 7.58
N ASN A 171 9.58 1.73 7.05
CA ASN A 171 10.03 2.65 6.00
C ASN A 171 9.15 2.58 4.74
N VAL A 172 8.67 1.38 4.37
CA VAL A 172 7.79 1.19 3.21
C VAL A 172 6.37 1.71 3.50
N LEU A 173 5.90 1.51 4.74
CA LEU A 173 4.61 2.06 5.18
C LEU A 173 4.61 3.59 5.18
N GLU A 174 5.72 4.23 5.56
CA GLU A 174 5.87 5.68 5.50
C GLU A 174 5.83 6.21 4.06
N LEU A 175 6.48 5.54 3.11
CA LEU A 175 6.40 5.87 1.69
C LEU A 175 4.97 5.71 1.14
N LEU A 176 4.21 4.73 1.63
CA LEU A 176 2.81 4.54 1.26
C LEU A 176 1.91 5.63 1.83
N LYS A 177 2.08 6.00 3.11
CA LYS A 177 1.35 7.11 3.76
C LYS A 177 1.61 8.45 3.08
N SER A 178 2.87 8.71 2.73
CA SER A 178 3.29 9.95 2.05
C SER A 178 2.88 10.01 0.58
N GLY A 179 2.31 8.92 0.01
CA GLY A 179 1.88 8.86 -1.38
C GLY A 179 3.02 8.70 -2.40
N PHE A 180 4.28 8.52 -1.98
CA PHE A 180 5.39 8.22 -2.89
C PHE A 180 5.21 6.88 -3.60
N ILE A 181 4.58 5.92 -2.93
CA ILE A 181 4.14 4.65 -3.52
C ILE A 181 2.64 4.48 -3.29
N ASN A 182 1.96 3.74 -4.18
CA ASN A 182 0.54 3.45 -4.06
C ASN A 182 0.30 1.99 -3.62
N ILE A 183 -0.97 1.64 -3.36
CA ILE A 183 -1.39 0.29 -2.94
C ILE A 183 -0.96 -0.78 -3.97
N GLY A 184 -0.96 -0.45 -5.26
CA GLY A 184 -0.49 -1.36 -6.32
C GLY A 184 0.99 -1.71 -6.15
N HIS A 185 1.83 -0.71 -5.88
CA HIS A 185 3.25 -0.90 -5.57
C HIS A 185 3.44 -1.73 -4.30
N ALA A 186 2.73 -1.41 -3.23
CA ALA A 186 2.80 -2.13 -1.95
C ALA A 186 2.47 -3.62 -2.10
N LYS A 187 1.46 -3.98 -2.91
CA LYS A 187 1.11 -5.38 -3.22
C LYS A 187 2.23 -6.13 -3.94
N VAL A 188 2.91 -5.46 -4.86
CA VAL A 188 4.04 -6.04 -5.60
C VAL A 188 5.24 -6.22 -4.68
N ILE A 189 5.55 -5.22 -3.85
CA ILE A 189 6.64 -5.26 -2.87
C ILE A 189 6.45 -6.41 -1.86
N LEU A 190 5.21 -6.66 -1.40
CA LEU A 190 4.87 -7.78 -0.52
C LEU A 190 5.17 -9.17 -1.10
N SER A 191 5.41 -9.30 -2.42
CA SER A 191 5.81 -10.56 -3.04
C SER A 191 7.28 -10.89 -2.84
N LEU A 192 8.10 -9.94 -2.37
CA LEU A 192 9.52 -10.14 -2.10
C LEU A 192 9.72 -10.90 -0.78
N PRO A 193 10.69 -11.82 -0.72
CA PRO A 193 10.83 -12.77 0.39
C PRO A 193 11.42 -12.16 1.66
N THR A 194 12.15 -11.05 1.58
CA THR A 194 12.83 -10.46 2.74
C THR A 194 12.52 -8.97 2.90
N PRO A 195 12.49 -8.46 4.15
CA PRO A 195 12.27 -7.05 4.43
C PRO A 195 13.27 -6.13 3.72
N GLU A 196 14.55 -6.52 3.64
CA GLU A 196 15.61 -5.73 3.02
C GLU A 196 15.34 -5.54 1.52
N LEU A 197 14.88 -6.59 0.82
CA LEU A 197 14.49 -6.50 -0.59
C LEU A 197 13.24 -5.66 -0.78
N GLN A 198 12.31 -5.69 0.18
CA GLN A 198 11.11 -4.87 0.16
C GLN A 198 11.45 -3.39 0.30
N GLU A 199 12.32 -3.02 1.24
CA GLU A 199 12.81 -1.65 1.43
C GLU A 199 13.58 -1.16 0.20
N GLN A 200 14.50 -1.97 -0.31
CA GLN A 200 15.26 -1.64 -1.53
C GLN A 200 14.34 -1.40 -2.73
N ALA A 201 13.35 -2.27 -2.94
CA ALA A 201 12.40 -2.12 -4.03
C ALA A 201 11.55 -0.86 -3.86
N ALA A 202 11.06 -0.60 -2.64
CA ALA A 202 10.25 0.58 -2.35
C ALA A 202 11.00 1.88 -2.62
N GLN A 203 12.29 1.96 -2.21
CA GLN A 203 13.12 3.12 -2.44
C GLN A 203 13.35 3.35 -3.94
N ILE A 204 13.70 2.30 -4.72
CA ILE A 204 13.90 2.41 -6.17
C ILE A 204 12.61 2.85 -6.86
N ILE A 205 11.44 2.33 -6.44
CA ILE A 205 10.14 2.69 -7.01
C ILE A 205 9.82 4.16 -6.74
N ALA A 206 10.06 4.65 -5.52
CA ALA A 206 9.81 6.03 -5.12
C ALA A 206 10.74 7.00 -5.85
N ASP A 207 12.06 6.75 -5.86
CA ASP A 207 13.08 7.63 -6.45
C ASP A 207 12.90 7.78 -7.97
N ASN A 208 12.54 6.69 -8.65
CA ASN A 208 12.38 6.67 -10.10
C ASN A 208 10.92 6.85 -10.55
N GLN A 209 9.98 7.05 -9.64
CA GLN A 209 8.55 7.21 -9.93
C GLN A 209 8.00 6.13 -10.87
N LEU A 210 8.38 4.87 -10.61
CA LEU A 210 8.01 3.74 -11.45
C LEU A 210 6.50 3.50 -11.41
N ASN A 211 5.92 3.12 -12.54
CA ASN A 211 4.54 2.63 -12.52
C ASN A 211 4.47 1.17 -12.02
N VAL A 212 3.25 0.68 -11.71
CA VAL A 212 3.04 -0.65 -11.12
C VAL A 212 3.63 -1.78 -11.99
N ARG A 213 3.55 -1.69 -13.32
CA ARG A 213 4.10 -2.70 -14.23
C ARG A 213 5.64 -2.73 -14.20
N GLN A 214 6.26 -1.56 -14.10
CA GLN A 214 7.72 -1.44 -13.95
C GLN A 214 8.17 -1.98 -12.58
N ALA A 215 7.41 -1.68 -11.53
CA ALA A 215 7.63 -2.22 -10.19
C ALA A 215 7.53 -3.76 -10.16
N GLU A 216 6.55 -4.35 -10.86
CA GLU A 216 6.46 -5.81 -11.01
C GLU A 216 7.70 -6.40 -11.71
N ALA A 217 8.19 -5.77 -12.77
CA ALA A 217 9.39 -6.22 -13.46
C ALA A 217 10.64 -6.11 -12.55
N LEU A 218 10.77 -5.02 -11.79
CA LEU A 218 11.82 -4.82 -10.80
C LEU A 218 11.78 -5.92 -9.72
N CYS A 219 10.64 -6.12 -9.07
CA CYS A 219 10.49 -7.11 -8.01
C CYS A 219 10.74 -8.54 -8.52
N LYS A 220 10.30 -8.88 -9.74
CA LYS A 220 10.64 -10.17 -10.38
C LYS A 220 12.15 -10.34 -10.61
N LYS A 221 12.86 -9.25 -10.89
CA LYS A 221 14.31 -9.26 -11.04
C LYS A 221 15.02 -9.44 -9.71
N LEU A 222 14.58 -8.72 -8.67
CA LEU A 222 15.13 -8.80 -7.32
C LEU A 222 14.84 -10.14 -6.62
N ALA A 223 13.67 -10.73 -6.88
CA ALA A 223 13.30 -12.04 -6.33
C ALA A 223 14.08 -13.21 -6.93
N LYS A 224 14.73 -13.03 -8.10
CA LYS A 224 15.60 -14.07 -8.66
C LYS A 224 16.87 -14.15 -7.79
N PRO A 225 17.18 -15.32 -7.21
CA PRO A 225 18.46 -15.48 -6.54
C PRO A 225 19.56 -15.08 -7.54
N ALA A 226 20.53 -14.29 -7.08
CA ALA A 226 21.71 -14.01 -7.87
C ALA A 226 22.21 -15.38 -8.38
N LYS A 227 22.29 -15.52 -9.72
CA LYS A 227 22.89 -16.74 -10.27
C LYS A 227 24.28 -16.81 -9.66
N GLU A 228 24.49 -17.79 -8.79
CA GLU A 228 25.85 -18.11 -8.36
C GLU A 228 26.72 -18.13 -9.60
N PRO A 229 27.89 -17.47 -9.57
CA PRO A 229 28.84 -17.55 -10.67
C PRO A 229 28.99 -19.03 -10.97
N ARG A 230 28.48 -19.51 -12.11
CA ARG A 230 28.70 -20.89 -12.50
C ARG A 230 30.20 -21.04 -12.54
N GLU A 231 30.75 -21.81 -11.62
CA GLU A 231 32.14 -22.24 -11.71
C GLU A 231 32.36 -22.76 -13.14
N PRO A 232 33.35 -22.25 -13.88
CA PRO A 232 33.62 -22.73 -15.22
C PRO A 232 33.82 -24.24 -15.12
N LYS A 233 32.91 -25.02 -15.74
CA LYS A 233 33.06 -26.45 -15.80
C LYS A 233 34.49 -26.74 -16.32
N PRO A 234 35.26 -27.61 -15.70
CA PRO A 234 36.62 -27.90 -16.15
C PRO A 234 36.54 -28.25 -17.63
N ARG A 235 37.23 -27.45 -18.48
CA ARG A 235 37.34 -27.74 -19.92
C ARG A 235 38.13 -29.02 -20.08
N GLY A 236 37.66 -29.90 -20.94
CA GLY A 236 38.41 -31.10 -21.24
C GLY A 236 39.82 -30.75 -21.72
N THR A 237 40.82 -31.60 -21.47
CA THR A 237 42.23 -31.37 -21.84
C THR A 237 42.40 -31.16 -23.35
N LEU A 238 41.67 -31.91 -24.18
CA LEU A 238 41.75 -31.83 -25.64
C LEU A 238 41.47 -30.43 -26.23
N PRO A 239 40.39 -29.70 -25.86
CA PRO A 239 40.18 -28.35 -26.38
C PRO A 239 41.32 -27.38 -26.00
N VAL A 240 41.87 -27.50 -24.81
CA VAL A 240 42.97 -26.63 -24.32
C VAL A 240 44.26 -26.90 -25.10
N GLU A 241 44.63 -28.18 -25.30
CA GLU A 241 45.80 -28.58 -26.08
C GLU A 241 45.70 -28.09 -27.52
N VAL A 242 44.52 -28.19 -28.14
CA VAL A 242 44.28 -27.67 -29.50
C VAL A 242 44.35 -26.17 -29.55
N GLU A 243 43.81 -25.46 -28.56
CA GLU A 243 43.94 -23.99 -28.47
C GLU A 243 45.39 -23.56 -28.41
N GLU A 244 46.22 -24.18 -27.56
CA GLU A 244 47.63 -23.86 -27.43
C GLU A 244 48.43 -24.15 -28.69
N SER A 245 48.21 -25.31 -29.32
CA SER A 245 48.86 -25.66 -30.56
C SER A 245 48.52 -24.69 -31.69
N LEU A 246 47.24 -24.34 -31.83
CA LEU A 246 46.80 -23.40 -32.84
C LEU A 246 47.29 -21.97 -32.58
N LYS A 247 47.37 -21.52 -31.32
CA LYS A 247 47.97 -20.24 -30.96
C LYS A 247 49.43 -20.11 -31.37
N GLN A 248 50.20 -21.17 -31.17
CA GLN A 248 51.62 -21.22 -31.56
C GLN A 248 51.80 -21.12 -33.08
N VAL A 249 50.95 -21.82 -33.85
CA VAL A 249 51.05 -21.85 -35.33
C VAL A 249 50.51 -20.56 -35.95
N LEU A 250 49.40 -20.03 -35.43
CA LEU A 250 48.71 -18.92 -36.05
C LEU A 250 49.16 -17.55 -35.55
N GLY A 251 49.84 -17.51 -34.41
CA GLY A 251 50.20 -16.24 -33.76
C GLY A 251 49.02 -15.35 -33.38
N SER A 252 47.81 -15.91 -33.29
CA SER A 252 46.54 -15.24 -33.05
C SER A 252 45.81 -15.88 -31.90
N GLU A 253 44.87 -15.15 -31.28
CA GLU A 253 44.03 -15.67 -30.20
C GLU A 253 43.00 -16.65 -30.79
N VAL A 254 43.03 -17.89 -30.25
CA VAL A 254 42.18 -19.00 -30.69
C VAL A 254 41.36 -19.50 -29.50
N ASN A 255 40.07 -19.74 -29.74
CA ASN A 255 39.18 -20.33 -28.75
C ASN A 255 38.46 -21.55 -29.34
N VAL A 256 38.52 -22.69 -28.64
CA VAL A 256 37.89 -23.95 -29.05
C VAL A 256 36.78 -24.32 -28.06
N ALA A 257 35.55 -24.25 -28.52
CA ALA A 257 34.39 -24.76 -27.80
C ALA A 257 34.07 -26.16 -28.35
N TYR A 258 34.26 -27.21 -27.52
CA TYR A 258 34.03 -28.60 -27.94
C TYR A 258 33.17 -29.33 -26.92
N HIS A 259 32.14 -30.04 -27.40
CA HIS A 259 31.25 -30.85 -26.58
C HIS A 259 30.65 -31.99 -27.42
N ASP A 260 30.78 -33.23 -26.94
CA ASP A 260 30.18 -34.45 -27.52
C ASP A 260 30.34 -34.58 -29.04
N GLY A 261 31.58 -34.50 -29.53
CA GLY A 261 31.88 -34.69 -30.96
C GLY A 261 31.55 -33.47 -31.86
N LYS A 262 31.04 -32.37 -31.29
CA LYS A 262 30.76 -31.12 -32.03
C LYS A 262 31.54 -29.98 -31.42
N GLY A 263 32.12 -29.15 -32.27
CA GLY A 263 32.92 -28.03 -31.80
C GLY A 263 32.78 -26.78 -32.69
N ARG A 264 33.20 -25.67 -32.11
CA ARG A 264 33.36 -24.41 -32.80
C ARG A 264 34.75 -23.88 -32.51
N LEU A 265 35.46 -23.56 -33.57
CA LEU A 265 36.74 -22.87 -33.54
C LEU A 265 36.50 -21.40 -33.87
N THR A 266 36.97 -20.51 -32.97
CA THR A 266 36.95 -19.06 -33.18
C THR A 266 38.36 -18.55 -33.19
N VAL A 267 38.80 -17.91 -34.27
CA VAL A 267 40.12 -17.30 -34.42
C VAL A 267 39.93 -15.78 -34.55
N HIS A 268 40.67 -15.01 -33.74
CA HIS A 268 40.65 -13.56 -33.79
C HIS A 268 41.78 -13.03 -34.64
N PHE A 269 41.46 -12.25 -35.66
CA PHE A 269 42.44 -11.60 -36.56
C PHE A 269 42.46 -10.11 -36.26
N TYR A 270 43.67 -9.55 -36.19
CA TYR A 270 43.90 -8.13 -35.89
C TYR A 270 44.46 -7.38 -37.10
N SER A 271 44.72 -8.09 -38.24
CA SER A 271 45.14 -7.48 -39.52
C SER A 271 44.70 -8.35 -40.70
N ASP A 272 44.61 -7.71 -41.91
CA ASP A 272 44.31 -8.41 -43.15
C ASP A 272 45.42 -9.40 -43.53
N GLU A 273 46.64 -9.14 -43.11
CA GLU A 273 47.80 -10.01 -43.33
C GLU A 273 47.67 -11.33 -42.59
N GLN A 274 47.24 -11.27 -41.30
CA GLN A 274 46.95 -12.46 -40.50
C GLN A 274 45.81 -13.30 -41.10
N LEU A 275 44.75 -12.67 -41.59
CA LEU A 275 43.64 -13.37 -42.22
C LEU A 275 44.09 -14.06 -43.53
N ARG A 276 44.91 -13.40 -44.36
CA ARG A 276 45.49 -14.00 -45.57
C ARG A 276 46.44 -15.16 -45.27
N ALA A 277 47.30 -15.04 -44.27
CA ALA A 277 48.18 -16.08 -43.82
C ALA A 277 47.43 -17.36 -43.39
N PHE A 278 46.33 -17.13 -42.61
CA PHE A 278 45.45 -18.23 -42.17
C PHE A 278 44.76 -18.92 -43.39
N ALA A 279 44.24 -18.13 -44.33
CA ALA A 279 43.60 -18.67 -45.54
C ALA A 279 44.59 -19.52 -46.39
N ASN A 280 45.84 -19.04 -46.54
CA ASN A 280 46.89 -19.75 -47.26
C ASN A 280 47.25 -21.06 -46.54
N LEU A 281 47.33 -21.06 -45.20
CA LEU A 281 47.65 -22.25 -44.42
C LEU A 281 46.57 -23.33 -44.57
N LEU A 282 45.29 -22.95 -44.58
CA LEU A 282 44.17 -23.87 -44.83
C LEU A 282 44.18 -24.39 -46.28
N GLY A 283 44.58 -23.53 -47.26
CA GLY A 283 44.67 -23.91 -48.65
C GLY A 283 45.79 -24.91 -48.96
N GLN A 284 46.88 -24.90 -48.21
CA GLN A 284 47.98 -25.87 -48.34
C GLN A 284 47.55 -27.29 -47.90
N TYR A 285 46.70 -27.42 -46.90
CA TYR A 285 46.18 -28.73 -46.47
C TYR A 285 45.26 -29.44 -47.45
N GLN A 286 44.66 -28.73 -48.43
CA GLN A 286 43.84 -29.33 -49.52
C GLN A 286 44.65 -29.92 -50.67
N ASN A 287 45.93 -29.62 -50.75
CA ASN A 287 46.77 -30.06 -51.89
C ASN A 287 47.66 -31.27 -51.52
N GLU A 288 47.58 -31.85 -50.32
CA GLU A 288 48.31 -33.00 -49.89
C GLU A 288 47.50 -34.33 -49.86
N GLU A 289 46.26 -34.34 -50.32
CA GLU A 289 45.48 -35.52 -50.67
C GLU A 289 45.48 -35.73 -52.19
#